data_6bebe7536d4554d1546c82094c6222d9
#
_entry.id   6bebe7536d4554d1546c82094c6222d9
#
_cell.length_a   1.000
_cell.length_b   1.000
_cell.length_c   1.000
_cell.angle_alpha   90.00
_cell.angle_beta   90.00
_cell.angle_gamma   90.00
#
_symmetry.space_group_name_H-M   'P 1'
#
loop_
_entity.id
_entity.type
_entity.pdbx_description
1 polymer ?
#
loop_
_entity_poly.entity_id
_entity_poly.type
_entity_poly.pdbx_seq_one_letter_code
_entity_poly.pdbx_strand_id
1 'polypeptide(L)'
;ARMVGFEDASLDIAFIELPGSPPGVLEMIEYQEPRSTAASAALYNAPGSAHLCFQVDDIQSMYEHLRTADVEFVSPPVAVPVGPNKGAQTLYFFDPDRIVIQLIQPKPEN
;
A
#
# COMPACT_ATOMS: atom_id res chain seq x y z
N ALA A 1 -0.57 -0.88 25.45
CA ALA A 1 -1.27 0.37 25.25
C ALA A 1 -0.34 1.57 25.25
N ARG A 2 0.57 1.72 26.20
CA ARG A 2 1.52 2.85 26.21
C ARG A 2 2.46 2.90 24.98
N MET A 3 2.73 1.77 24.35
CA MET A 3 3.60 1.71 23.18
C MET A 3 3.09 2.52 22.00
N VAL A 4 1.77 2.67 21.90
CA VAL A 4 1.16 3.43 20.78
C VAL A 4 0.78 4.86 21.20
N GLY A 5 1.18 5.30 22.40
CA GLY A 5 0.98 6.67 22.85
C GLY A 5 -0.41 6.97 23.45
N PHE A 6 -1.25 5.97 23.57
CA PHE A 6 -2.57 6.09 24.19
C PHE A 6 -2.65 5.21 25.42
N GLU A 7 -3.20 5.74 26.51
CA GLU A 7 -3.48 4.93 27.70
C GLU A 7 -4.68 4.03 27.41
N ASP A 8 -4.65 2.84 27.98
CA ASP A 8 -5.76 1.87 27.88
C ASP A 8 -6.22 1.56 26.45
N ALA A 9 -5.29 1.65 25.49
CA ALA A 9 -5.62 1.31 24.11
C ALA A 9 -5.95 -0.18 23.95
N SER A 10 -7.00 -0.44 23.18
CA SER A 10 -7.40 -1.79 22.74
C SER A 10 -7.19 -1.87 21.24
N LEU A 11 -6.39 -2.82 20.79
CA LEU A 11 -5.95 -2.96 19.41
C LEU A 11 -6.22 -4.37 18.91
N ASP A 12 -6.65 -4.46 17.64
CA ASP A 12 -6.56 -5.70 16.88
C ASP A 12 -5.36 -5.59 15.94
N ILE A 13 -4.49 -6.59 15.99
CA ILE A 13 -3.25 -6.57 15.20
C ILE A 13 -3.19 -7.82 14.34
N ALA A 14 -2.89 -7.64 13.06
CA ALA A 14 -2.61 -8.70 12.12
C ALA A 14 -1.20 -8.54 11.55
N PHE A 15 -0.45 -9.64 11.50
CA PHE A 15 0.86 -9.67 10.87
C PHE A 15 0.77 -10.45 9.57
N ILE A 16 1.21 -9.83 8.48
CA ILE A 16 1.25 -10.45 7.16
C ILE A 16 2.71 -10.59 6.77
N GLU A 17 3.15 -11.84 6.59
CA GLU A 17 4.51 -12.11 6.11
C GLU A 17 4.58 -11.87 4.61
N LEU A 18 5.55 -11.08 4.18
CA LEU A 18 5.80 -10.77 2.79
C LEU A 18 6.89 -11.69 2.24
N PRO A 19 6.79 -12.09 0.96
CA PRO A 19 7.84 -12.89 0.34
C PRO A 19 9.20 -12.19 0.38
N GLY A 20 10.24 -12.96 0.57
CA GLY A 20 11.61 -12.44 0.56
C GLY A 20 12.53 -13.24 1.46
N SER A 21 13.83 -12.92 1.39
CA SER A 21 14.86 -13.57 2.21
C SER A 21 15.86 -12.50 2.70
N PRO A 22 15.76 -12.06 3.98
CA PRO A 22 14.72 -12.44 4.94
C PRO A 22 13.35 -11.85 4.55
N PRO A 23 12.24 -12.47 5.00
CA PRO A 23 10.91 -11.93 4.70
C PRO A 23 10.68 -10.63 5.45
N GLY A 24 9.93 -9.71 4.81
CA GLY A 24 9.36 -8.55 5.48
C GLY A 24 8.07 -8.93 6.19
N VAL A 25 7.62 -8.07 7.11
CA VAL A 25 6.35 -8.25 7.80
C VAL A 25 5.58 -6.94 7.72
N LEU A 26 4.33 -7.04 7.28
CA LEU A 26 3.38 -5.94 7.35
C LEU A 26 2.53 -6.10 8.61
N GLU A 27 2.61 -5.12 9.50
CA GLU A 27 1.79 -5.08 10.70
C GLU A 27 0.59 -4.18 10.43
N MET A 28 -0.61 -4.74 10.55
CA MET A 28 -1.85 -4.00 10.41
C MET A 28 -2.48 -3.85 11.78
N ILE A 29 -2.82 -2.61 12.14
CA ILE A 29 -3.38 -2.28 13.45
C ILE A 29 -4.74 -1.64 13.27
N GLU A 30 -5.75 -2.20 13.93
CA GLU A 30 -7.06 -1.59 14.07
C GLU A 30 -7.24 -1.13 15.52
N TYR A 31 -7.50 0.16 15.72
CA TYR A 31 -7.79 0.71 17.03
C TYR A 31 -9.24 0.45 17.38
N GLN A 32 -9.48 -0.39 18.39
CA GLN A 32 -10.82 -0.55 18.96
C GLN A 32 -11.12 0.61 19.91
N GLU A 33 -10.15 0.95 20.76
CA GLU A 33 -10.17 2.10 21.66
C GLU A 33 -8.76 2.69 21.82
N PRO A 34 -8.57 4.01 21.77
CA PRO A 34 -9.55 4.99 21.30
C PRO A 34 -9.69 4.92 19.76
N ARG A 35 -10.93 4.95 19.28
CA ARG A 35 -11.20 4.92 17.84
C ARG A 35 -11.39 6.35 17.35
N SER A 36 -10.65 6.72 16.30
CA SER A 36 -10.88 7.97 15.61
C SER A 36 -11.84 7.77 14.45
N THR A 37 -12.81 8.67 14.33
CA THR A 37 -13.70 8.71 13.16
C THR A 37 -13.22 9.73 12.13
N ALA A 38 -12.17 10.51 12.46
CA ALA A 38 -11.59 11.47 11.54
C ALA A 38 -10.71 10.76 10.52
N ALA A 39 -11.04 10.91 9.24
CA ALA A 39 -10.16 10.46 8.18
C ALA A 39 -8.94 11.39 8.11
N SER A 40 -7.77 10.81 7.83
CA SER A 40 -6.62 11.63 7.46
C SER A 40 -6.95 12.33 6.14
N ALA A 41 -6.94 13.65 6.16
CA ALA A 41 -7.27 14.46 4.99
C ALA A 41 -6.07 14.67 4.05
N ALA A 42 -4.94 13.98 4.29
CA ALA A 42 -3.74 14.20 3.53
C ALA A 42 -3.93 13.73 2.08
N LEU A 43 -3.71 14.65 1.16
CA LEU A 43 -3.53 14.30 -0.24
C LEU A 43 -2.19 13.57 -0.39
N TYR A 44 -2.11 12.61 -1.31
CA TYR A 44 -0.89 11.82 -1.47
C TYR A 44 0.32 12.61 -1.97
N ASN A 45 0.13 13.85 -2.38
CA ASN A 45 1.22 14.78 -2.71
C ASN A 45 1.54 15.78 -1.60
N ALA A 46 0.93 15.63 -0.42
CA ALA A 46 1.14 16.54 0.70
C ALA A 46 2.26 16.05 1.63
N PRO A 47 3.00 16.96 2.27
CA PRO A 47 3.95 16.55 3.32
C PRO A 47 3.24 15.76 4.41
N GLY A 48 3.89 14.70 4.89
CA GLY A 48 3.31 13.78 5.87
C GLY A 48 2.54 12.63 5.25
N SER A 49 2.32 12.63 3.94
CA SER A 49 1.76 11.50 3.22
C SER A 49 2.84 10.48 2.93
N ALA A 50 2.52 9.21 3.09
CA ALA A 50 3.39 8.10 2.77
C ALA A 50 2.59 7.05 2.00
N HIS A 51 3.27 6.17 1.29
CA HIS A 51 2.62 5.05 0.63
C HIS A 51 3.47 3.78 0.71
N LEU A 52 2.83 2.64 0.51
CA LEU A 52 3.49 1.34 0.42
C LEU A 52 3.67 0.97 -1.05
N CYS A 53 4.79 0.37 -1.37
CA CYS A 53 5.03 -0.15 -2.72
C CYS A 53 5.32 -1.65 -2.64
N PHE A 54 4.57 -2.44 -3.41
CA PHE A 54 4.77 -3.87 -3.53
C PHE A 54 5.23 -4.21 -4.94
N GLN A 55 6.23 -5.07 -5.03
CA GLN A 55 6.67 -5.62 -6.31
C GLN A 55 5.79 -6.82 -6.68
N VAL A 56 5.35 -6.85 -7.93
CA VAL A 56 4.54 -7.94 -8.47
C VAL A 56 5.19 -8.50 -9.75
N ASP A 57 4.86 -9.74 -10.08
CA ASP A 57 5.40 -10.39 -11.27
C ASP A 57 4.59 -10.05 -12.53
N ASP A 58 3.29 -9.86 -12.38
CA ASP A 58 2.38 -9.55 -13.50
C ASP A 58 1.38 -8.50 -13.05
N ILE A 59 1.71 -7.24 -13.34
CA ILE A 59 0.90 -6.10 -12.90
C ILE A 59 -0.45 -6.03 -13.62
N GLN A 60 -0.50 -6.46 -14.88
CA GLN A 60 -1.77 -6.46 -15.62
C GLN A 60 -2.76 -7.45 -15.03
N SER A 61 -2.30 -8.64 -14.69
CA SER A 61 -3.12 -9.66 -14.03
C SER A 61 -3.60 -9.20 -12.66
N MET A 62 -2.72 -8.57 -11.88
CA MET A 62 -3.07 -8.02 -10.58
C MET A 62 -4.09 -6.89 -10.70
N TYR A 63 -3.91 -6.01 -11.68
CA TYR A 63 -4.85 -4.92 -11.96
C TYR A 63 -6.25 -5.46 -12.27
N GLU A 64 -6.35 -6.46 -13.15
CA GLU A 64 -7.64 -7.06 -13.49
C GLU A 64 -8.29 -7.75 -12.29
N HIS A 65 -7.50 -8.44 -11.48
CA HIS A 65 -7.98 -9.09 -10.26
C HIS A 65 -8.56 -8.08 -9.26
N LEU A 66 -7.82 -6.99 -9.01
CA LEU A 66 -8.23 -5.96 -8.06
C LEU A 66 -9.45 -5.17 -8.56
N ARG A 67 -9.60 -5.02 -9.88
CA ARG A 67 -10.81 -4.40 -10.44
C ARG A 67 -12.08 -5.18 -10.10
N THR A 68 -12.01 -6.49 -10.04
CA THR A 68 -13.16 -7.32 -9.64
C THR A 68 -13.55 -7.12 -8.18
N ALA A 69 -12.66 -6.58 -7.36
CA ALA A 69 -12.90 -6.27 -5.96
C ALA A 69 -13.29 -4.80 -5.73
N ASP A 70 -13.64 -4.07 -6.78
CA ASP A 70 -14.05 -2.66 -6.73
C ASP A 70 -13.00 -1.72 -6.13
N VAL A 71 -11.74 -2.03 -6.32
CA VAL A 71 -10.63 -1.17 -5.89
C VAL A 71 -10.59 0.09 -6.74
N GLU A 72 -10.42 1.24 -6.09
CA GLU A 72 -10.29 2.53 -6.79
C GLU A 72 -8.83 2.76 -7.18
N PHE A 73 -8.58 2.90 -8.49
CA PHE A 73 -7.25 3.15 -9.04
C PHE A 73 -7.06 4.62 -9.44
N VAL A 74 -5.82 5.08 -9.34
CA VAL A 74 -5.44 6.38 -9.90
C VAL A 74 -5.38 6.29 -11.43
N SER A 75 -4.82 5.19 -11.95
CA SER A 75 -4.75 4.92 -13.39
C SER A 75 -4.59 3.42 -13.64
N PRO A 76 -4.79 2.95 -14.89
CA PRO A 76 -4.29 1.63 -15.30
C PRO A 76 -2.76 1.56 -15.18
N PRO A 77 -2.15 0.37 -15.35
CA PRO A 77 -0.68 0.28 -15.38
C PRO A 77 -0.08 1.19 -16.43
N VAL A 78 0.97 1.91 -16.05
CA VAL A 78 1.70 2.82 -16.94
C VAL A 78 3.19 2.51 -16.90
N ALA A 79 3.87 2.74 -18.02
CA ALA A 79 5.31 2.57 -18.10
C ALA A 79 6.04 3.70 -17.37
N VAL A 80 7.09 3.34 -16.66
CA VAL A 80 7.98 4.32 -16.02
C VAL A 80 8.93 4.87 -17.08
N PRO A 81 8.88 6.19 -17.38
CA PRO A 81 9.61 6.72 -18.53
C PRO A 81 11.06 7.08 -18.24
N VAL A 82 11.42 7.32 -17.00
CA VAL A 82 12.74 7.85 -16.60
C VAL A 82 13.17 7.28 -15.26
N GLY A 83 14.45 7.43 -14.96
CA GLY A 83 15.02 7.10 -13.66
C GLY A 83 15.43 5.63 -13.51
N PRO A 84 15.77 5.21 -12.28
CA PRO A 84 16.29 3.86 -12.02
C PRO A 84 15.33 2.75 -12.43
N ASN A 85 14.02 3.01 -12.37
CA ASN A 85 12.98 2.03 -12.71
C ASN A 85 12.45 2.17 -14.14
N LYS A 86 13.17 2.90 -15.02
CA LYS A 86 12.77 3.05 -16.41
C LYS A 86 12.53 1.69 -17.06
N GLY A 87 11.39 1.54 -17.71
CA GLY A 87 10.98 0.28 -18.33
C GLY A 87 10.15 -0.63 -17.45
N ALA A 88 10.04 -0.32 -16.16
CA ALA A 88 9.07 -0.96 -15.28
C ALA A 88 7.67 -0.49 -15.59
N GLN A 89 6.67 -1.19 -15.08
CA GLN A 89 5.28 -0.75 -15.08
C GLN A 89 4.82 -0.52 -13.65
N THR A 90 3.99 0.48 -13.44
CA THR A 90 3.52 0.83 -12.10
C THR A 90 2.07 1.30 -12.15
N LEU A 91 1.41 1.20 -11.01
CA LEU A 91 0.09 1.77 -10.77
C LEU A 91 -0.05 2.14 -9.30
N TYR A 92 -1.02 3.00 -9.03
CA TYR A 92 -1.41 3.38 -7.67
C TYR A 92 -2.89 3.12 -7.46
N PHE A 93 -3.25 2.69 -6.27
CA PHE A 93 -4.64 2.53 -5.86
C PHE A 93 -4.81 2.88 -4.39
N PHE A 94 -6.07 2.94 -3.94
CA PHE A 94 -6.40 3.27 -2.56
C PHE A 94 -6.93 2.03 -1.84
N ASP A 95 -6.47 1.83 -0.60
CA ASP A 95 -7.11 0.86 0.27
C ASP A 95 -8.43 1.42 0.83
N PRO A 96 -9.24 0.63 1.57
CA PRO A 96 -10.49 1.13 2.12
C PRO A 96 -10.35 2.33 3.06
N ASP A 97 -9.20 2.50 3.69
CA ASP A 97 -8.91 3.62 4.58
C ASP A 97 -8.22 4.79 3.87
N ARG A 98 -8.15 4.77 2.55
CA ARG A 98 -7.54 5.79 1.70
C ARG A 98 -6.01 5.86 1.82
N ILE A 99 -5.39 4.78 2.26
CA ILE A 99 -3.94 4.64 2.17
C ILE A 99 -3.58 4.35 0.71
N VAL A 100 -2.58 5.07 0.20
CA VAL A 100 -2.12 4.87 -1.18
C VAL A 100 -1.19 3.66 -1.24
N ILE A 101 -1.49 2.76 -2.15
CA ILE A 101 -0.69 1.57 -2.42
C ILE A 101 -0.15 1.67 -3.85
N GLN A 102 1.13 1.40 -4.00
CA GLN A 102 1.78 1.31 -5.31
C GLN A 102 2.11 -0.14 -5.62
N LEU A 103 1.86 -0.56 -6.85
CA LEU A 103 2.40 -1.80 -7.38
C LEU A 103 3.45 -1.47 -8.45
N ILE A 104 4.50 -2.25 -8.49
CA ILE A 104 5.54 -2.12 -9.51
C ILE A 104 5.91 -3.50 -10.05
N GLN A 105 5.93 -3.61 -11.37
CA GLN A 105 6.50 -4.76 -12.06
C GLN A 105 7.82 -4.30 -12.66
N PRO A 106 8.95 -4.84 -12.20
CA PRO A 106 10.26 -4.44 -12.74
C PRO A 106 10.35 -4.71 -14.24
N LYS A 107 11.23 -3.97 -14.90
CA LYS A 107 11.54 -4.27 -16.31
C LYS A 107 12.09 -5.69 -16.41
N PRO A 108 11.83 -6.40 -17.52
CA PRO A 108 12.42 -7.72 -17.74
C PRO A 108 13.94 -7.64 -17.70
N GLU A 109 14.56 -8.65 -17.09
CA GLU A 109 16.02 -8.82 -17.16
C GLU A 109 16.38 -9.37 -18.54
N ASN A 110 17.43 -8.79 -19.13
CA ASN A 110 17.99 -9.23 -20.42
C ASN A 110 19.40 -9.74 -20.23
#